data_8b71ced0482dd0f83827d1a89244b7d8
#
_entry.id   8b71ced0482dd0f83827d1a89244b7d8
#
_cell.length_a   1.000
_cell.length_b   1.000
_cell.length_c   1.000
_cell.angle_alpha   90.00
_cell.angle_beta   90.00
_cell.angle_gamma   90.00
#
_symmetry.space_group_name_H-M   'P 1'
#
loop_
_entity.id
_entity.type
_entity.pdbx_description
1 polymer ?
#
loop_
_entity_poly.entity_id
_entity_poly.type
_entity_poly.pdbx_seq_one_letter_code
_entity_poly.pdbx_strand_id
1 'polypeptide(L)'
;MKTRATLALGLISAALLTACGGGGGDAGGPAPVVTASSTNTARYSETLLITLTGSNLDQSLTLSSAGCRNFVRSTTAPFVSSATLAYYTCTTSGVGNLTVTVSGGGVTAATVPFSVSQPQVTLLVNNGAGVSGTLVITLRPQEAPTTVDNFLAYVKSGFYNNTVFHRHGRTATSTPFVMQGGGYAAPVSSTVLFPAPKAASAPIALEVGRGLSNVRYSLAMARTNVLNSATSEIFINTVDNVVLDTSGGGYAVFGSVTTGTTLVDAMVAAPCNLSPLHFNSGFTISTDCVPEPNLMIAGATQTR
;
A
#
# COMPACT_ATOMS: atom_id res chain seq x y z
N MET A 1 24.04 -15.35 6.99
CA MET A 1 23.25 -15.65 8.18
C MET A 1 21.84 -16.02 7.72
N LYS A 2 21.41 -17.27 7.96
CA LYS A 2 20.09 -17.77 7.53
C LYS A 2 19.05 -17.34 8.56
N THR A 3 18.18 -16.39 8.20
CA THR A 3 17.04 -15.97 9.04
C THR A 3 15.97 -17.06 8.97
N ARG A 4 15.70 -17.71 10.10
CA ARG A 4 14.58 -18.65 10.25
C ARG A 4 13.29 -17.86 10.36
N ALA A 5 12.37 -18.05 9.43
CA ALA A 5 11.01 -17.56 9.54
C ALA A 5 10.28 -18.38 10.62
N THR A 6 9.86 -17.74 11.68
CA THR A 6 9.02 -18.34 12.75
C THR A 6 7.59 -18.37 12.25
N LEU A 7 7.05 -19.56 12.00
CA LEU A 7 5.64 -19.77 11.68
C LEU A 7 4.83 -19.60 12.96
N ALA A 8 4.08 -18.51 13.09
CA ALA A 8 3.08 -18.37 14.15
C ALA A 8 1.82 -19.15 13.75
N LEU A 9 1.54 -20.23 14.46
CA LEU A 9 0.35 -21.07 14.28
C LEU A 9 -0.85 -20.37 14.91
N GLY A 10 -1.76 -19.84 14.09
CA GLY A 10 -3.01 -19.24 14.56
C GLY A 10 -4.03 -20.29 14.97
N LEU A 11 -4.82 -19.97 15.97
CA LEU A 11 -5.82 -20.82 16.64
C LEU A 11 -6.81 -21.47 15.66
N ILE A 12 -6.99 -22.79 15.82
CA ILE A 12 -7.95 -23.63 15.10
C ILE A 12 -9.33 -23.44 15.71
N SER A 13 -10.26 -22.87 14.95
CA SER A 13 -11.70 -22.91 15.28
C SER A 13 -12.34 -24.08 14.53
N ALA A 14 -12.67 -25.15 15.22
CA ALA A 14 -13.43 -26.27 14.66
C ALA A 14 -14.94 -25.97 14.71
N ALA A 15 -15.55 -25.74 13.54
CA ALA A 15 -17.00 -25.69 13.40
C ALA A 15 -17.49 -27.07 12.90
N LEU A 16 -18.26 -27.78 13.71
CA LEU A 16 -18.95 -29.02 13.34
C LEU A 16 -20.20 -28.67 12.53
N LEU A 17 -20.22 -29.04 11.26
CA LEU A 17 -21.39 -28.94 10.39
C LEU A 17 -21.97 -30.33 10.15
N THR A 18 -23.20 -30.56 10.62
CA THR A 18 -24.01 -31.73 10.26
C THR A 18 -24.73 -31.48 8.95
N ALA A 19 -24.50 -32.31 7.93
CA ALA A 19 -25.14 -32.26 6.64
C ALA A 19 -26.36 -33.15 6.59
N CYS A 20 -27.50 -32.64 6.11
CA CYS A 20 -28.65 -33.42 5.70
C CYS A 20 -28.83 -33.21 4.17
N GLY A 21 -28.88 -34.29 3.41
CA GLY A 21 -28.79 -34.34 1.97
C GLY A 21 -30.12 -34.23 1.24
N GLY A 22 -30.06 -33.99 -0.04
CA GLY A 22 -31.16 -34.05 -1.03
C GLY A 22 -30.73 -33.80 -2.47
N GLY A 23 -30.57 -34.83 -3.19
CA GLY A 23 -30.87 -35.36 -4.47
C GLY A 23 -30.70 -34.60 -5.78
N GLY A 24 -30.05 -35.28 -6.76
CA GLY A 24 -30.32 -35.16 -8.20
C GLY A 24 -29.11 -35.01 -9.13
N GLY A 25 -28.54 -36.11 -9.59
CA GLY A 25 -28.08 -36.38 -10.95
C GLY A 25 -26.94 -35.60 -11.58
N ASP A 26 -25.72 -36.07 -11.36
CA ASP A 26 -24.68 -36.24 -12.38
C ASP A 26 -23.63 -37.22 -11.81
N ALA A 27 -23.04 -38.07 -12.68
CA ALA A 27 -22.05 -39.08 -12.25
C ALA A 27 -20.69 -38.46 -11.90
N GLY A 28 -20.71 -37.46 -11.04
CA GLY A 28 -19.59 -36.89 -10.35
C GLY A 28 -19.36 -37.62 -9.04
N GLY A 29 -18.09 -37.81 -8.65
CA GLY A 29 -17.74 -38.39 -7.35
C GLY A 29 -18.39 -37.65 -6.18
N PRO A 30 -18.27 -38.18 -4.94
CA PRO A 30 -18.90 -37.57 -3.77
C PRO A 30 -18.45 -36.11 -3.58
N ALA A 31 -19.41 -35.25 -3.22
CA ALA A 31 -19.18 -33.82 -3.09
C ALA A 31 -18.02 -33.51 -2.13
N PRO A 32 -17.29 -32.43 -2.36
CA PRO A 32 -16.27 -31.96 -1.44
C PRO A 32 -16.85 -31.64 -0.06
N VAL A 33 -16.11 -31.95 0.99
CA VAL A 33 -16.46 -31.57 2.38
C VAL A 33 -15.28 -30.84 3.00
N VAL A 34 -15.48 -29.62 3.43
CA VAL A 34 -14.50 -28.86 4.22
C VAL A 34 -14.80 -29.04 5.70
N THR A 35 -13.88 -29.68 6.42
CA THR A 35 -14.02 -29.96 7.88
C THR A 35 -13.23 -28.99 8.74
N ALA A 36 -12.17 -28.37 8.19
CA ALA A 36 -11.40 -27.34 8.86
C ALA A 36 -10.76 -26.39 7.84
N SER A 37 -10.46 -25.19 8.30
CA SER A 37 -9.73 -24.18 7.50
C SER A 37 -8.81 -23.36 8.37
N SER A 38 -7.74 -22.84 7.78
CA SER A 38 -6.82 -21.88 8.41
C SER A 38 -6.21 -20.94 7.40
N THR A 39 -5.68 -19.81 7.88
CA THR A 39 -4.89 -18.85 7.10
C THR A 39 -3.59 -18.52 7.83
N ASN A 40 -2.57 -18.11 7.07
CA ASN A 40 -1.42 -17.39 7.65
C ASN A 40 -1.83 -15.95 7.97
N THR A 41 -0.98 -15.23 8.68
CA THR A 41 -1.08 -13.77 8.82
C THR A 41 -0.52 -13.12 7.57
N ALA A 42 -1.26 -12.19 6.97
CA ALA A 42 -0.82 -11.39 5.84
C ALA A 42 -1.17 -9.92 6.04
N ARG A 43 -0.30 -9.02 5.61
CA ARG A 43 -0.57 -7.58 5.56
C ARG A 43 -1.39 -7.25 4.31
N TYR A 44 -1.88 -6.03 4.22
CA TYR A 44 -2.50 -5.52 3.00
C TYR A 44 -1.53 -5.62 1.79
N SER A 45 -2.06 -6.03 0.64
CA SER A 45 -1.29 -6.25 -0.60
C SER A 45 -0.17 -7.30 -0.46
N GLU A 46 -0.38 -8.32 0.41
CA GLU A 46 0.49 -9.49 0.56
C GLU A 46 -0.27 -10.77 0.25
N THR A 47 0.48 -11.87 0.13
CA THR A 47 -0.09 -13.19 -0.14
C THR A 47 -0.68 -13.79 1.12
N LEU A 48 -1.98 -14.05 1.10
CA LEU A 48 -2.68 -14.87 2.09
C LEU A 48 -2.66 -16.32 1.61
N LEU A 49 -2.16 -17.22 2.44
CA LEU A 49 -2.27 -18.67 2.25
C LEU A 49 -3.52 -19.17 2.98
N ILE A 50 -4.37 -19.88 2.27
CA ILE A 50 -5.59 -20.50 2.77
C ILE A 50 -5.41 -22.02 2.70
N THR A 51 -5.59 -22.69 3.83
CA THR A 51 -5.53 -24.14 3.93
C THR A 51 -6.94 -24.68 4.24
N LEU A 52 -7.40 -25.61 3.43
CA LEU A 52 -8.67 -26.32 3.63
C LEU A 52 -8.35 -27.80 3.91
N THR A 53 -8.94 -28.37 4.96
CA THR A 53 -8.85 -29.78 5.27
C THR A 53 -10.24 -30.42 5.13
N GLY A 54 -10.30 -31.64 4.60
CA GLY A 54 -11.58 -32.30 4.39
C GLY A 54 -11.48 -33.58 3.56
N SER A 55 -12.48 -33.81 2.70
CA SER A 55 -12.50 -34.91 1.73
C SER A 55 -12.94 -34.43 0.36
N ASN A 56 -12.49 -35.13 -0.68
CA ASN A 56 -12.78 -34.83 -2.10
C ASN A 56 -12.41 -33.38 -2.51
N LEU A 57 -11.39 -32.78 -1.85
CA LEU A 57 -10.94 -31.41 -2.11
C LEU A 57 -10.15 -31.27 -3.41
N ASP A 58 -9.91 -32.34 -4.14
CA ASP A 58 -9.38 -32.38 -5.50
C ASP A 58 -10.39 -31.93 -6.57
N GLN A 59 -11.68 -31.89 -6.21
CA GLN A 59 -12.74 -31.30 -7.03
C GLN A 59 -12.55 -29.79 -7.26
N SER A 60 -13.22 -29.24 -8.26
CA SER A 60 -13.17 -27.80 -8.57
C SER A 60 -13.89 -26.99 -7.50
N LEU A 61 -13.14 -26.36 -6.61
CA LEU A 61 -13.61 -25.38 -5.64
C LEU A 61 -13.40 -23.96 -6.16
N THR A 62 -14.35 -23.08 -5.88
CA THR A 62 -14.29 -21.64 -6.16
C THR A 62 -14.18 -20.87 -4.86
N LEU A 63 -13.18 -20.03 -4.76
CA LEU A 63 -12.98 -19.13 -3.62
C LEU A 63 -13.28 -17.69 -4.03
N SER A 64 -13.96 -16.95 -3.17
CA SER A 64 -14.27 -15.53 -3.38
C SER A 64 -14.20 -14.75 -2.07
N SER A 65 -13.82 -13.47 -2.14
CA SER A 65 -13.78 -12.54 -1.00
C SER A 65 -13.77 -11.10 -1.49
N ALA A 66 -14.40 -10.20 -0.75
CA ALA A 66 -14.25 -8.76 -0.97
C ALA A 66 -12.86 -8.24 -0.51
N GLY A 67 -12.18 -8.99 0.35
CA GLY A 67 -10.89 -8.60 0.92
C GLY A 67 -9.68 -9.32 0.33
N CYS A 68 -9.87 -10.10 -0.73
CA CYS A 68 -8.80 -10.86 -1.37
C CYS A 68 -9.08 -11.03 -2.86
N ARG A 69 -8.04 -10.92 -3.67
CA ARG A 69 -8.12 -11.05 -5.15
C ARG A 69 -7.07 -12.04 -5.66
N ASN A 70 -7.22 -12.46 -6.93
CA ASN A 70 -6.27 -13.35 -7.60
C ASN A 70 -6.12 -14.70 -6.89
N PHE A 71 -7.25 -15.39 -6.65
CA PHE A 71 -7.21 -16.72 -6.05
C PHE A 71 -6.53 -17.73 -6.98
N VAL A 72 -5.54 -18.44 -6.44
CA VAL A 72 -4.81 -19.49 -7.14
C VAL A 72 -4.75 -20.74 -6.26
N ARG A 73 -5.15 -21.90 -6.81
CA ARG A 73 -4.93 -23.18 -6.17
C ARG A 73 -3.45 -23.55 -6.26
N SER A 74 -2.84 -23.91 -5.14
CA SER A 74 -1.44 -24.31 -5.12
C SER A 74 -1.28 -25.78 -5.51
N THR A 75 -0.37 -26.04 -6.44
CA THR A 75 0.00 -27.37 -6.92
C THR A 75 1.48 -27.65 -6.77
N THR A 76 2.24 -26.73 -6.17
CA THR A 76 3.71 -26.80 -6.07
C THR A 76 4.16 -26.88 -4.60
N ALA A 77 5.25 -27.58 -4.36
CA ALA A 77 5.85 -27.67 -3.03
C ALA A 77 6.20 -26.27 -2.47
N PRO A 78 6.06 -26.04 -1.14
CA PRO A 78 5.67 -27.05 -0.12
C PRO A 78 4.15 -27.23 0.03
N PHE A 79 3.31 -26.53 -0.72
CA PHE A 79 1.84 -26.50 -0.55
C PHE A 79 1.16 -27.23 -1.72
N VAL A 80 1.31 -28.55 -1.76
CA VAL A 80 0.69 -29.40 -2.81
C VAL A 80 -0.71 -29.80 -2.38
N SER A 81 -1.72 -29.41 -3.15
CA SER A 81 -3.10 -29.80 -2.91
C SER A 81 -3.37 -31.27 -3.25
N SER A 82 -4.26 -31.92 -2.47
CA SER A 82 -4.70 -33.31 -2.60
C SER A 82 -6.21 -33.44 -2.39
N ALA A 83 -6.74 -34.65 -2.34
CA ALA A 83 -8.15 -34.90 -2.03
C ALA A 83 -8.54 -34.59 -0.58
N THR A 84 -7.57 -34.53 0.35
CA THR A 84 -7.86 -34.27 1.78
C THR A 84 -7.32 -32.93 2.27
N LEU A 85 -6.50 -32.25 1.47
CA LEU A 85 -5.82 -31.02 1.84
C LEU A 85 -5.72 -30.13 0.60
N ALA A 86 -6.34 -28.95 0.61
CA ALA A 86 -6.26 -28.01 -0.48
C ALA A 86 -5.67 -26.68 -0.01
N TYR A 87 -4.71 -26.18 -0.77
CA TYR A 87 -4.05 -24.92 -0.55
C TYR A 87 -4.43 -23.91 -1.64
N TYR A 88 -4.78 -22.72 -1.20
CA TYR A 88 -5.03 -21.58 -2.09
C TYR A 88 -4.23 -20.38 -1.64
N THR A 89 -3.88 -19.55 -2.58
CA THR A 89 -3.31 -18.23 -2.30
C THR A 89 -4.18 -17.15 -2.91
N CYS A 90 -4.19 -15.98 -2.30
CA CYS A 90 -4.75 -14.76 -2.87
C CYS A 90 -3.95 -13.55 -2.40
N THR A 91 -4.12 -12.41 -3.06
CA THR A 91 -3.55 -11.14 -2.61
C THR A 91 -4.58 -10.40 -1.78
N THR A 92 -4.24 -10.06 -0.53
CA THR A 92 -5.10 -9.26 0.35
C THR A 92 -5.36 -7.88 -0.24
N SER A 93 -6.61 -7.44 -0.25
CA SER A 93 -7.06 -6.17 -0.85
C SER A 93 -8.11 -5.43 -0.02
N GLY A 94 -8.47 -5.96 1.14
CA GLY A 94 -9.35 -5.33 2.13
C GLY A 94 -8.67 -5.21 3.48
N VAL A 95 -9.27 -4.45 4.39
CA VAL A 95 -8.82 -4.26 5.78
C VAL A 95 -9.97 -4.57 6.76
N GLY A 96 -9.62 -4.95 7.98
CA GLY A 96 -10.56 -5.37 9.01
C GLY A 96 -10.76 -6.87 9.07
N ASN A 97 -11.88 -7.31 9.65
CA ASN A 97 -12.28 -8.71 9.70
C ASN A 97 -12.98 -9.08 8.39
N LEU A 98 -12.49 -10.07 7.72
CA LEU A 98 -12.86 -10.48 6.37
C LEU A 98 -13.11 -11.97 6.32
N THR A 99 -13.77 -12.44 5.27
CA THR A 99 -14.02 -13.86 5.02
C THR A 99 -13.73 -14.24 3.59
N VAL A 100 -13.23 -15.45 3.39
CA VAL A 100 -13.23 -16.13 2.09
C VAL A 100 -14.41 -17.10 2.10
N THR A 101 -15.24 -17.05 1.06
CA THR A 101 -16.30 -18.01 0.80
C THR A 101 -15.77 -19.11 -0.11
N VAL A 102 -15.95 -20.36 0.28
CA VAL A 102 -15.63 -21.55 -0.51
C VAL A 102 -16.94 -22.09 -1.08
N SER A 103 -16.98 -22.35 -2.38
CA SER A 103 -18.13 -22.86 -3.13
C SER A 103 -17.68 -23.75 -4.29
N GLY A 104 -18.64 -24.32 -5.06
CA GLY A 104 -18.34 -25.16 -6.22
C GLY A 104 -18.25 -26.65 -5.89
N GLY A 105 -18.29 -27.53 -6.91
CA GLY A 105 -18.19 -28.98 -6.77
C GLY A 105 -19.29 -29.64 -5.94
N GLY A 106 -20.39 -28.94 -5.62
CA GLY A 106 -21.43 -29.43 -4.69
C GLY A 106 -21.07 -29.31 -3.21
N VAL A 107 -19.97 -28.61 -2.87
CA VAL A 107 -19.60 -28.33 -1.47
C VAL A 107 -20.69 -27.50 -0.78
N THR A 108 -21.04 -27.86 0.44
CA THR A 108 -21.78 -26.93 1.31
C THR A 108 -20.91 -25.69 1.53
N ALA A 109 -21.47 -24.50 1.27
CA ALA A 109 -20.73 -23.25 1.38
C ALA A 109 -20.02 -23.14 2.74
N ALA A 110 -18.70 -23.00 2.71
CA ALA A 110 -17.87 -22.82 3.89
C ALA A 110 -17.24 -21.43 3.90
N THR A 111 -16.96 -20.89 5.09
CA THR A 111 -16.32 -19.59 5.26
C THR A 111 -15.00 -19.74 5.99
N VAL A 112 -13.98 -19.00 5.53
CA VAL A 112 -12.65 -18.94 6.14
C VAL A 112 -12.42 -17.52 6.63
N PRO A 113 -12.47 -17.25 7.93
CA PRO A 113 -12.22 -15.92 8.47
C PRO A 113 -10.73 -15.59 8.43
N PHE A 114 -10.43 -14.31 8.17
CA PHE A 114 -9.10 -13.73 8.28
C PHE A 114 -9.20 -12.25 8.65
N SER A 115 -8.10 -11.65 9.06
CA SER A 115 -8.06 -10.22 9.35
C SER A 115 -6.84 -9.57 8.74
N VAL A 116 -7.00 -8.34 8.27
CA VAL A 116 -5.91 -7.50 7.74
C VAL A 116 -5.95 -6.17 8.48
N SER A 117 -4.84 -5.82 9.10
CA SER A 117 -4.70 -4.52 9.77
C SER A 117 -4.66 -3.37 8.75
N GLN A 118 -5.08 -2.18 9.19
CA GLN A 118 -4.91 -0.95 8.42
C GLN A 118 -3.42 -0.80 8.04
N PRO A 119 -3.08 -0.68 6.74
CA PRO A 119 -1.69 -0.67 6.32
C PRO A 119 -0.98 0.60 6.77
N GLN A 120 0.26 0.42 7.22
CA GLN A 120 1.15 1.50 7.63
C GLN A 120 2.50 1.37 6.94
N VAL A 121 3.09 2.52 6.61
CA VAL A 121 4.45 2.65 6.09
C VAL A 121 5.25 3.57 7.01
N THR A 122 6.45 3.14 7.33
CA THR A 122 7.42 3.93 8.06
C THR A 122 8.43 4.52 7.06
N LEU A 123 8.58 5.84 7.06
CA LEU A 123 9.65 6.55 6.35
C LEU A 123 10.70 7.00 7.37
N LEU A 124 11.97 6.67 7.10
CA LEU A 124 13.10 7.22 7.83
C LEU A 124 13.57 8.48 7.10
N VAL A 125 13.47 9.63 7.75
CA VAL A 125 13.89 10.93 7.18
C VAL A 125 15.17 11.39 7.85
N ASN A 126 16.12 11.91 7.07
CA ASN A 126 17.37 12.44 7.58
C ASN A 126 17.95 13.49 6.62
N ASN A 127 18.45 14.61 7.15
CA ASN A 127 19.18 15.62 6.37
C ASN A 127 20.66 15.71 6.74
N GLY A 128 21.15 14.87 7.65
CA GLY A 128 22.54 14.92 8.13
C GLY A 128 22.90 16.15 8.97
N ALA A 129 21.94 17.05 9.27
CA ALA A 129 22.15 18.34 9.95
C ALA A 129 21.09 18.62 11.02
N GLY A 130 20.64 17.60 11.73
CA GLY A 130 19.75 17.73 12.89
C GLY A 130 18.25 17.47 12.61
N VAL A 131 17.79 17.46 11.37
CA VAL A 131 16.44 17.03 11.03
C VAL A 131 16.47 15.56 10.67
N SER A 132 16.11 14.69 11.62
CA SER A 132 16.06 13.24 11.42
C SER A 132 15.00 12.60 12.30
N GLY A 133 14.45 11.49 11.83
CA GLY A 133 13.44 10.73 12.58
C GLY A 133 12.59 9.84 11.70
N THR A 134 11.47 9.44 12.26
CA THR A 134 10.55 8.48 11.66
C THR A 134 9.18 9.13 11.46
N LEU A 135 8.64 9.01 10.25
CA LEU A 135 7.24 9.27 9.94
C LEU A 135 6.50 7.94 9.80
N VAL A 136 5.43 7.74 10.56
CA VAL A 136 4.50 6.63 10.35
C VAL A 136 3.30 7.15 9.59
N ILE A 137 3.06 6.57 8.44
CA ILE A 137 1.95 6.91 7.54
C ILE A 137 0.92 5.80 7.59
N THR A 138 -0.31 6.12 7.96
CA THR A 138 -1.45 5.21 7.87
C THR A 138 -2.11 5.41 6.51
N LEU A 139 -2.23 4.33 5.74
CA LEU A 139 -2.77 4.34 4.38
C LEU A 139 -4.28 4.07 4.38
N ARG A 140 -4.98 4.49 3.34
CA ARG A 140 -6.45 4.44 3.22
C ARG A 140 -6.88 3.67 1.95
N PRO A 141 -6.72 2.33 1.94
CA PRO A 141 -6.99 1.54 0.74
C PRO A 141 -8.48 1.40 0.39
N GLN A 142 -9.41 1.70 1.31
CA GLN A 142 -10.84 1.70 1.00
C GLN A 142 -11.22 2.89 0.14
N GLU A 143 -10.58 4.04 0.38
CA GLU A 143 -10.85 5.29 -0.35
C GLU A 143 -9.97 5.45 -1.59
N ALA A 144 -8.73 4.92 -1.57
CA ALA A 144 -7.77 5.06 -2.66
C ALA A 144 -7.02 3.75 -2.94
N PRO A 145 -7.70 2.65 -3.34
CA PRO A 145 -7.07 1.34 -3.46
C PRO A 145 -5.94 1.27 -4.48
N THR A 146 -6.13 1.86 -5.68
CA THR A 146 -5.11 1.85 -6.74
C THR A 146 -3.88 2.66 -6.32
N THR A 147 -4.11 3.80 -5.67
CA THR A 147 -3.04 4.69 -5.19
C THR A 147 -2.24 4.03 -4.08
N VAL A 148 -2.91 3.38 -3.12
CA VAL A 148 -2.25 2.64 -2.04
C VAL A 148 -1.45 1.47 -2.58
N ASP A 149 -2.00 0.68 -3.52
CA ASP A 149 -1.28 -0.43 -4.16
C ASP A 149 -0.02 0.06 -4.88
N ASN A 150 -0.12 1.15 -5.65
CA ASN A 150 1.00 1.79 -6.34
C ASN A 150 2.08 2.24 -5.36
N PHE A 151 1.71 2.96 -4.31
CA PHE A 151 2.65 3.42 -3.28
C PHE A 151 3.35 2.25 -2.58
N LEU A 152 2.60 1.21 -2.19
CA LEU A 152 3.17 0.01 -1.56
C LEU A 152 4.08 -0.78 -2.51
N ALA A 153 3.80 -0.80 -3.81
CA ALA A 153 4.70 -1.42 -4.78
C ALA A 153 6.06 -0.71 -4.81
N TYR A 154 6.09 0.62 -4.80
CA TYR A 154 7.33 1.40 -4.70
C TYR A 154 8.04 1.20 -3.35
N VAL A 155 7.30 1.14 -2.23
CA VAL A 155 7.87 0.86 -0.90
C VAL A 155 8.54 -0.51 -0.89
N LYS A 156 7.85 -1.55 -1.36
CA LYS A 156 8.33 -2.94 -1.36
C LYS A 156 9.54 -3.15 -2.28
N SER A 157 9.62 -2.42 -3.39
CA SER A 157 10.78 -2.45 -4.28
C SER A 157 11.99 -1.66 -3.77
N GLY A 158 11.86 -0.95 -2.62
CA GLY A 158 12.90 -0.07 -2.11
C GLY A 158 13.10 1.21 -2.94
N PHE A 159 12.15 1.54 -3.81
CA PHE A 159 12.25 2.70 -4.71
C PHE A 159 12.51 4.00 -3.98
N TYR A 160 11.83 4.23 -2.83
CA TYR A 160 11.96 5.46 -2.07
C TYR A 160 13.28 5.58 -1.29
N ASN A 161 14.02 4.48 -1.12
CA ASN A 161 15.29 4.53 -0.40
C ASN A 161 16.27 5.46 -1.12
N ASN A 162 16.87 6.36 -0.35
CA ASN A 162 17.79 7.41 -0.84
C ASN A 162 17.16 8.36 -1.87
N THR A 163 15.86 8.61 -1.79
CA THR A 163 15.22 9.71 -2.51
C THR A 163 15.14 10.96 -1.65
N VAL A 164 14.94 12.13 -2.28
CA VAL A 164 14.86 13.42 -1.59
C VAL A 164 13.44 13.99 -1.60
N PHE A 165 13.12 14.79 -0.59
CA PHE A 165 12.08 15.80 -0.67
C PHE A 165 12.65 16.98 -1.45
N HIS A 166 12.39 16.99 -2.76
CA HIS A 166 13.01 17.91 -3.72
C HIS A 166 12.26 19.22 -3.88
N ARG A 167 11.12 19.38 -3.21
CA ARG A 167 10.33 20.61 -3.28
C ARG A 167 9.64 20.88 -1.95
N HIS A 168 9.98 22.01 -1.34
CA HIS A 168 9.15 22.66 -0.36
C HIS A 168 8.27 23.66 -1.10
N GLY A 169 7.04 23.25 -1.44
CA GLY A 169 6.06 24.08 -2.11
C GLY A 169 5.56 25.18 -1.18
N ARG A 170 5.49 26.40 -1.69
CA ARG A 170 5.01 27.58 -0.96
C ARG A 170 4.00 28.35 -1.77
N THR A 171 3.14 29.10 -1.09
CA THR A 171 2.25 30.06 -1.76
C THR A 171 3.02 31.25 -2.31
N ALA A 172 2.38 32.08 -3.13
CA ALA A 172 2.98 33.33 -3.62
C ALA A 172 3.40 34.28 -2.48
N THR A 173 2.84 34.15 -1.30
CA THR A 173 3.23 34.89 -0.08
C THR A 173 4.25 34.15 0.77
N SER A 174 4.94 33.14 0.22
CA SER A 174 5.94 32.31 0.90
C SER A 174 5.42 31.48 2.09
N THR A 175 4.11 31.31 2.23
CA THR A 175 3.54 30.46 3.27
C THR A 175 3.77 28.98 2.89
N PRO A 176 4.17 28.11 3.82
CA PRO A 176 4.28 26.66 3.61
C PRO A 176 3.00 26.09 3.01
N PHE A 177 3.14 25.16 2.06
CA PHE A 177 2.03 24.55 1.33
C PHE A 177 2.15 23.03 1.32
N VAL A 178 3.19 22.48 0.66
CA VAL A 178 3.43 21.04 0.59
C VAL A 178 4.91 20.72 0.69
N MET A 179 5.24 19.52 1.17
CA MET A 179 6.58 18.92 1.10
C MET A 179 6.53 17.74 0.12
N GLN A 180 7.07 17.92 -1.10
CA GLN A 180 7.01 16.94 -2.20
C GLN A 180 8.34 16.19 -2.34
N GLY A 181 8.26 14.88 -2.56
CA GLY A 181 9.44 14.03 -2.72
C GLY A 181 9.17 12.73 -3.45
N GLY A 182 10.18 11.84 -3.50
CA GLY A 182 10.05 10.48 -4.04
C GLY A 182 10.30 10.35 -5.55
N GLY A 183 10.72 11.41 -6.24
CA GLY A 183 11.01 11.36 -7.68
C GLY A 183 12.49 11.31 -8.02
N TYR A 184 13.37 11.76 -7.13
CA TYR A 184 14.80 11.99 -7.42
C TYR A 184 15.68 11.35 -6.38
N ALA A 185 16.84 10.82 -6.81
CA ALA A 185 17.84 10.24 -5.92
C ALA A 185 18.63 11.34 -5.17
N ALA A 186 19.06 11.04 -3.95
CA ALA A 186 20.00 11.85 -3.18
C ALA A 186 21.47 11.52 -3.55
N PRO A 187 22.43 12.43 -3.30
CA PRO A 187 22.24 13.82 -2.92
C PRO A 187 21.92 14.72 -4.10
N VAL A 188 21.28 15.84 -3.81
CA VAL A 188 21.09 16.95 -4.75
C VAL A 188 21.85 18.15 -4.20
N SER A 189 22.68 18.78 -5.00
CA SER A 189 23.47 19.93 -4.59
C SER A 189 23.38 21.06 -5.62
N SER A 190 23.86 22.24 -5.26
CA SER A 190 23.96 23.38 -6.16
C SER A 190 24.85 23.13 -7.39
N THR A 191 25.68 22.09 -7.35
CA THR A 191 26.56 21.68 -8.45
C THR A 191 25.95 20.59 -9.33
N VAL A 192 24.89 19.90 -8.89
CA VAL A 192 24.15 18.91 -9.69
C VAL A 192 22.95 19.60 -10.30
N LEU A 193 23.10 20.09 -11.51
CA LEU A 193 22.01 20.67 -12.28
C LEU A 193 21.14 19.54 -12.86
N PHE A 194 19.83 19.55 -12.56
CA PHE A 194 18.82 18.66 -13.16
C PHE A 194 19.14 17.16 -12.96
N PRO A 195 19.14 16.63 -11.73
CA PRO A 195 19.24 15.19 -11.55
C PRO A 195 18.13 14.49 -12.34
N ALA A 196 18.45 13.39 -12.99
CA ALA A 196 17.44 12.61 -13.70
C ALA A 196 16.44 12.04 -12.67
N PRO A 197 15.14 12.06 -12.97
CA PRO A 197 14.16 11.38 -12.13
C PRO A 197 14.44 9.87 -12.14
N LYS A 198 14.12 9.20 -11.03
CA LYS A 198 14.15 7.73 -11.00
C LYS A 198 13.11 7.17 -11.96
N ALA A 199 13.43 6.08 -12.64
CA ALA A 199 12.51 5.43 -13.56
C ALA A 199 11.27 4.93 -12.81
N ALA A 200 10.12 5.52 -13.11
CA ALA A 200 8.84 5.17 -12.50
C ALA A 200 8.07 4.15 -13.34
N SER A 201 7.15 3.44 -12.70
CA SER A 201 6.17 2.57 -13.37
C SER A 201 5.14 3.41 -14.16
N ALA A 202 4.26 2.74 -14.91
CA ALA A 202 3.17 3.38 -15.63
C ALA A 202 2.29 4.24 -14.69
N PRO A 203 1.74 5.36 -15.18
CA PRO A 203 0.85 6.20 -14.40
C PRO A 203 -0.43 5.48 -13.99
N ILE A 204 -1.02 5.93 -12.89
CA ILE A 204 -2.26 5.39 -12.32
C ILE A 204 -3.44 6.35 -12.53
N ALA A 205 -4.66 5.79 -12.47
CA ALA A 205 -5.89 6.57 -12.48
C ALA A 205 -6.02 7.43 -11.22
N LEU A 206 -6.59 8.62 -11.37
CA LEU A 206 -6.84 9.56 -10.29
C LEU A 206 -8.00 9.08 -9.40
N GLU A 207 -7.79 9.02 -8.08
CA GLU A 207 -8.78 8.61 -7.09
C GLU A 207 -9.10 9.77 -6.14
N VAL A 208 -10.03 10.63 -6.51
CA VAL A 208 -10.50 11.79 -5.72
C VAL A 208 -11.99 11.69 -5.40
N GLY A 209 -12.48 12.54 -4.49
CA GLY A 209 -13.90 12.63 -4.18
C GLY A 209 -14.47 11.44 -3.36
N ARG A 210 -13.60 10.70 -2.66
CA ARG A 210 -13.99 9.52 -1.86
C ARG A 210 -13.89 9.75 -0.35
N GLY A 211 -14.08 10.99 0.10
CA GLY A 211 -14.17 11.35 1.52
C GLY A 211 -12.83 11.67 2.19
N LEU A 212 -11.72 11.66 1.44
CA LEU A 212 -10.43 12.17 1.92
C LEU A 212 -10.20 13.58 1.40
N SER A 213 -9.51 14.41 2.20
CA SER A 213 -9.21 15.80 1.88
C SER A 213 -7.74 16.12 2.15
N ASN A 214 -7.21 17.09 1.40
CA ASN A 214 -5.85 17.60 1.51
C ASN A 214 -5.67 18.50 2.75
N VAL A 215 -5.93 17.94 3.93
CA VAL A 215 -5.73 18.62 5.22
C VAL A 215 -4.27 18.43 5.69
N ARG A 216 -3.84 19.23 6.66
CA ARG A 216 -2.49 19.15 7.24
C ARG A 216 -2.12 17.72 7.62
N TYR A 217 -0.91 17.31 7.28
CA TYR A 217 -0.33 15.97 7.46
C TYR A 217 -0.97 14.87 6.60
N SER A 218 -1.94 15.14 5.75
CA SER A 218 -2.37 14.15 4.75
C SER A 218 -1.29 13.95 3.70
N LEU A 219 -1.25 12.73 3.16
CA LEU A 219 -0.34 12.29 2.10
C LEU A 219 -1.12 12.14 0.80
N ALA A 220 -0.66 12.78 -0.26
CA ALA A 220 -1.29 12.71 -1.58
C ALA A 220 -0.26 12.46 -2.70
N MET A 221 -0.76 12.04 -3.88
CA MET A 221 0.08 11.86 -5.07
C MET A 221 0.29 13.17 -5.79
N ALA A 222 1.55 13.46 -6.09
CA ALA A 222 1.89 14.49 -7.07
C ALA A 222 1.60 13.98 -8.49
N ARG A 223 1.24 14.89 -9.38
CA ARG A 223 0.96 14.63 -10.80
C ARG A 223 1.25 15.86 -11.66
N THR A 224 1.30 15.67 -12.96
CA THR A 224 1.34 16.76 -13.94
C THR A 224 -0.08 17.36 -14.12
N ASN A 225 -0.26 18.24 -15.09
CA ASN A 225 -1.58 18.76 -15.46
C ASN A 225 -2.51 17.71 -16.07
N VAL A 226 -1.99 16.53 -16.44
CA VAL A 226 -2.79 15.39 -16.89
C VAL A 226 -3.34 14.66 -15.68
N LEU A 227 -4.66 14.39 -15.64
CA LEU A 227 -5.33 13.82 -14.46
C LEU A 227 -4.75 12.46 -14.03
N ASN A 228 -4.57 11.54 -14.97
CA ASN A 228 -4.08 10.19 -14.73
C ASN A 228 -2.57 10.09 -14.99
N SER A 229 -1.77 10.99 -14.40
CA SER A 229 -0.32 11.04 -14.60
C SER A 229 0.50 10.79 -13.34
N ALA A 230 -0.14 10.51 -12.22
CA ALA A 230 0.57 10.18 -10.98
C ALA A 230 1.37 8.87 -11.14
N THR A 231 2.63 8.88 -10.65
CA THR A 231 3.52 7.71 -10.68
C THR A 231 4.08 7.43 -9.29
N SER A 232 5.27 7.96 -8.97
CA SER A 232 5.99 7.70 -7.71
C SER A 232 6.03 8.90 -6.76
N GLU A 233 5.85 10.14 -7.27
CA GLU A 233 6.01 11.31 -6.43
C GLU A 233 4.83 11.52 -5.50
N ILE A 234 5.15 11.80 -4.25
CA ILE A 234 4.22 12.04 -3.15
C ILE A 234 4.42 13.43 -2.59
N PHE A 235 3.39 13.98 -1.95
CA PHE A 235 3.57 15.14 -1.09
C PHE A 235 2.81 15.01 0.23
N ILE A 236 3.38 15.61 1.27
CA ILE A 236 2.75 15.79 2.58
C ILE A 236 2.19 17.22 2.62
N ASN A 237 0.91 17.37 2.93
CA ASN A 237 0.30 18.66 3.17
C ASN A 237 0.84 19.25 4.50
N THR A 238 1.46 20.43 4.43
CA THR A 238 2.06 21.07 5.61
C THR A 238 1.09 22.00 6.35
N VAL A 239 0.00 22.33 5.67
CA VAL A 239 -1.17 23.09 6.18
C VAL A 239 -2.44 22.48 5.60
N ASP A 240 -3.61 22.98 5.96
CA ASP A 240 -4.87 22.62 5.33
C ASP A 240 -4.93 23.21 3.92
N ASN A 241 -4.88 22.35 2.91
CA ASN A 241 -4.86 22.68 1.49
C ASN A 241 -6.13 22.16 0.79
N VAL A 242 -7.30 22.33 1.37
CA VAL A 242 -8.58 21.80 0.84
C VAL A 242 -8.86 22.24 -0.61
N VAL A 243 -8.25 23.32 -1.05
CA VAL A 243 -8.28 23.77 -2.46
C VAL A 243 -7.74 22.71 -3.42
N LEU A 244 -6.82 21.85 -2.97
CA LEU A 244 -6.25 20.75 -3.74
C LEU A 244 -7.23 19.58 -3.95
N ASP A 245 -8.35 19.54 -3.25
CA ASP A 245 -9.36 18.49 -3.46
C ASP A 245 -10.06 18.64 -4.81
N THR A 246 -10.07 19.84 -5.38
CA THR A 246 -10.75 20.15 -6.64
C THR A 246 -9.88 20.88 -7.66
N SER A 247 -8.82 21.58 -7.24
CA SER A 247 -7.96 22.36 -8.13
C SER A 247 -7.33 21.47 -9.21
N GLY A 248 -7.46 21.85 -10.47
CA GLY A 248 -6.95 21.10 -11.60
C GLY A 248 -7.50 19.67 -11.72
N GLY A 249 -8.68 19.39 -11.14
CA GLY A 249 -9.30 18.06 -11.07
C GLY A 249 -8.97 17.28 -9.79
N GLY A 250 -8.26 17.89 -8.84
CA GLY A 250 -7.95 17.34 -7.53
C GLY A 250 -6.65 16.54 -7.46
N TYR A 251 -6.21 16.28 -6.23
CA TYR A 251 -5.03 15.46 -5.91
C TYR A 251 -5.46 14.33 -4.97
N ALA A 252 -5.10 13.09 -5.32
CA ALA A 252 -5.55 11.90 -4.61
C ALA A 252 -4.85 11.79 -3.25
N VAL A 253 -5.57 12.09 -2.18
CA VAL A 253 -5.16 11.75 -0.82
C VAL A 253 -5.36 10.25 -0.60
N PHE A 254 -4.34 9.58 -0.06
CA PHE A 254 -4.37 8.13 0.15
C PHE A 254 -3.83 7.69 1.52
N GLY A 255 -3.48 8.64 2.38
CA GLY A 255 -3.00 8.38 3.73
C GLY A 255 -2.75 9.66 4.53
N SER A 256 -2.24 9.48 5.73
CA SER A 256 -1.83 10.60 6.59
C SER A 256 -0.68 10.19 7.50
N VAL A 257 0.15 11.16 7.87
CA VAL A 257 1.17 11.00 8.92
C VAL A 257 0.47 10.92 10.26
N THR A 258 0.55 9.76 10.91
CA THR A 258 -0.08 9.50 12.21
C THR A 258 0.90 9.52 13.38
N THR A 259 2.21 9.42 13.09
CA THR A 259 3.28 9.61 14.05
C THR A 259 4.43 10.37 13.39
N GLY A 260 5.05 11.29 14.11
CA GLY A 260 6.16 12.11 13.60
C GLY A 260 5.70 13.45 12.98
N THR A 261 4.52 13.96 13.31
CA THR A 261 4.05 15.27 12.82
C THR A 261 4.99 16.42 13.17
N THR A 262 5.62 16.37 14.36
CA THR A 262 6.67 17.32 14.76
C THR A 262 7.89 17.25 13.86
N LEU A 263 8.21 16.08 13.30
CA LEU A 263 9.26 15.95 12.30
C LEU A 263 8.85 16.63 10.98
N VAL A 264 7.60 16.52 10.56
CA VAL A 264 7.10 17.26 9.39
C VAL A 264 7.27 18.76 9.61
N ASP A 265 6.96 19.27 10.80
CA ASP A 265 7.14 20.69 11.14
C ASP A 265 8.62 21.10 11.13
N ALA A 266 9.52 20.23 11.62
CA ALA A 266 10.95 20.45 11.54
C ALA A 266 11.48 20.42 10.09
N MET A 267 10.91 19.56 9.23
CA MET A 267 11.23 19.54 7.79
C MET A 267 10.83 20.86 7.11
N VAL A 268 9.67 21.41 7.48
CA VAL A 268 9.16 22.71 6.97
C VAL A 268 10.06 23.86 7.44
N ALA A 269 10.57 23.79 8.66
CA ALA A 269 11.47 24.81 9.26
C ALA A 269 12.93 24.69 8.78
N ALA A 270 13.29 23.59 8.10
CA ALA A 270 14.66 23.40 7.59
C ALA A 270 15.04 24.49 6.59
N PRO A 271 16.33 24.86 6.54
CA PRO A 271 16.83 25.79 5.50
C PRO A 271 16.45 25.33 4.10
N CYS A 272 16.04 26.26 3.23
CA CYS A 272 15.49 25.95 1.94
C CYS A 272 16.02 26.98 0.92
N ASN A 273 17.23 26.74 0.44
CA ASN A 273 18.04 27.73 -0.28
C ASN A 273 18.27 27.39 -1.75
N LEU A 274 18.06 26.10 -2.15
CA LEU A 274 18.24 25.70 -3.53
C LEU A 274 17.03 26.06 -4.36
N SER A 275 17.24 26.59 -5.56
CA SER A 275 16.16 26.88 -6.49
C SER A 275 15.54 25.57 -7.03
N PRO A 276 14.20 25.47 -7.14
CA PRO A 276 13.54 24.33 -7.79
C PRO A 276 13.93 24.14 -9.26
N LEU A 277 14.50 25.16 -9.90
CA LEU A 277 15.03 25.07 -11.27
C LEU A 277 16.17 24.05 -11.42
N HIS A 278 16.77 23.59 -10.31
CA HIS A 278 17.71 22.48 -10.32
C HIS A 278 17.05 21.13 -10.65
N PHE A 279 15.73 21.04 -10.54
CA PHE A 279 14.93 19.91 -10.99
C PHE A 279 14.14 20.31 -12.22
N ASN A 280 14.24 19.58 -13.29
CA ASN A 280 13.47 19.81 -14.52
C ASN A 280 11.97 19.48 -14.29
N SER A 281 11.40 20.06 -13.22
CA SER A 281 10.08 19.73 -12.72
C SER A 281 8.95 20.59 -13.31
N GLY A 282 9.29 21.56 -14.16
CA GLY A 282 8.30 22.48 -14.75
C GLY A 282 7.60 23.41 -13.75
N PHE A 283 8.04 23.45 -12.48
CA PHE A 283 7.49 24.35 -11.47
C PHE A 283 8.13 25.73 -11.56
N THR A 284 7.31 26.75 -11.73
CA THR A 284 7.72 28.14 -11.93
C THR A 284 7.26 29.08 -10.81
N ILE A 285 6.83 28.54 -9.65
CA ILE A 285 6.50 29.42 -8.52
C ILE A 285 7.82 29.87 -7.89
N SER A 286 8.11 31.15 -7.98
CA SER A 286 9.36 31.77 -7.54
C SER A 286 9.66 31.64 -6.05
N THR A 287 8.69 31.19 -5.26
CA THR A 287 8.77 31.01 -3.80
C THR A 287 9.05 29.58 -3.36
N ASP A 288 8.92 28.60 -4.26
CA ASP A 288 9.29 27.21 -3.98
C ASP A 288 10.80 27.08 -3.79
N CYS A 289 11.22 26.13 -2.99
CA CYS A 289 12.64 25.88 -2.72
C CYS A 289 12.93 24.40 -2.47
N VAL A 290 14.20 24.04 -2.55
CA VAL A 290 14.68 22.69 -2.18
C VAL A 290 15.36 22.79 -0.82
N PRO A 291 15.01 21.92 0.15
CA PRO A 291 15.70 21.87 1.44
C PRO A 291 17.21 21.61 1.29
N GLU A 292 18.01 22.39 1.98
CA GLU A 292 19.47 22.25 2.01
C GLU A 292 20.00 22.40 3.43
N PRO A 293 20.62 21.37 4.03
CA PRO A 293 20.92 20.05 3.45
C PRO A 293 19.66 19.26 3.05
N ASN A 294 19.82 18.38 2.05
CA ASN A 294 18.69 17.64 1.50
C ASN A 294 17.95 16.82 2.58
N LEU A 295 16.65 16.93 2.62
CA LEU A 295 15.79 16.02 3.37
C LEU A 295 15.64 14.72 2.58
N MET A 296 16.28 13.66 3.05
CA MET A 296 16.29 12.36 2.38
C MET A 296 15.28 11.40 3.02
N ILE A 297 14.66 10.57 2.20
CA ILE A 297 14.00 9.34 2.62
C ILE A 297 15.09 8.27 2.65
N ALA A 298 15.72 8.06 3.81
CA ALA A 298 16.78 7.07 3.98
C ALA A 298 16.26 5.63 3.86
N GLY A 299 14.99 5.40 4.15
CA GLY A 299 14.32 4.12 4.04
C GLY A 299 12.82 4.23 4.09
N ALA A 300 12.13 3.30 3.41
CA ALA A 300 10.68 3.15 3.43
C ALA A 300 10.32 1.67 3.62
N THR A 301 9.45 1.37 4.59
CA THR A 301 9.08 -0.02 4.92
C THR A 301 7.61 -0.12 5.30
N GLN A 302 6.89 -1.09 4.74
CA GLN A 302 5.55 -1.44 5.20
C GLN A 302 5.64 -2.13 6.57
N THR A 303 5.01 -1.57 7.60
CA THR A 303 5.07 -2.07 8.99
C THR A 303 3.78 -2.78 9.42
N ARG A 304 2.67 -2.50 8.75
CA ARG A 304 1.37 -3.19 8.91
C ARG A 304 0.70 -3.46 7.58
#